data_37a6fa0367e1d1e05173c295aeb7119f
#
_entry.id   37a6fa0367e1d1e05173c295aeb7119f
#
_cell.length_a   1.000
_cell.length_b   1.000
_cell.length_c   1.000
_cell.angle_alpha   90.00
_cell.angle_beta   90.00
_cell.angle_gamma   90.00
#
_symmetry.space_group_name_H-M   'P 1'
#
loop_
_entity.id
_entity.type
_entity.pdbx_description
1 polymer ?
#
loop_
_entity_poly.entity_id
_entity_poly.type
_entity_poly.pdbx_seq_one_letter_code
_entity_poly.pdbx_strand_id
1 'polypeptide(L)'
;MPTVRVVASTSVAPGRVLEAAYDFSERRAEVFPAVSIDHMTVHALADTSADVTEGTAAGIGVNWERCRYNWSQPDAVTATVIDSNVYAFPGSSWQLRAVPSGEGSEVEMTWERKFQRRPRGMFWGTLFALLGKPIFGKYAKDVLANLEQLDRRDVTSA
;
A
#
# COMPACT_ATOMS: atom_id res chain seq x y z
N MET A 1 7.26 16.45 7.69
CA MET A 1 7.34 15.00 7.46
C MET A 1 7.23 14.75 5.97
N PRO A 2 8.12 13.94 5.38
CA PRO A 2 8.02 13.68 3.94
C PRO A 2 6.74 12.93 3.62
N THR A 3 5.92 13.55 2.78
CA THR A 3 4.63 13.05 2.32
C THR A 3 4.64 12.96 0.80
N VAL A 4 4.24 11.82 0.27
CA VAL A 4 3.97 11.64 -1.17
C VAL A 4 2.49 11.37 -1.34
N ARG A 5 1.85 12.12 -2.23
CA ARG A 5 0.46 11.97 -2.62
C ARG A 5 0.37 11.75 -4.12
N VAL A 6 -0.34 10.73 -4.53
CA VAL A 6 -0.59 10.38 -5.91
C VAL A 6 -2.09 10.26 -6.14
N VAL A 7 -2.60 10.90 -7.17
CA VAL A 7 -3.99 10.76 -7.61
C VAL A 7 -3.99 10.17 -9.01
N ALA A 8 -4.78 9.14 -9.22
CA ALA A 8 -4.90 8.48 -10.52
C ALA A 8 -6.32 7.93 -10.72
N SER A 9 -6.72 7.76 -11.98
CA SER A 9 -8.02 7.19 -12.35
C SER A 9 -7.87 5.73 -12.73
N THR A 10 -8.92 4.95 -12.48
CA THR A 10 -9.03 3.56 -12.90
C THR A 10 -10.46 3.25 -13.36
N SER A 11 -10.62 2.24 -14.20
CA SER A 11 -11.93 1.71 -14.61
C SER A 11 -12.59 0.83 -13.54
N VAL A 12 -11.87 0.49 -12.48
CA VAL A 12 -12.36 -0.37 -11.40
C VAL A 12 -13.26 0.41 -10.44
N ALA A 13 -14.37 -0.19 -10.02
CA ALA A 13 -15.30 0.42 -9.08
C ALA A 13 -14.63 0.67 -7.71
N PRO A 14 -15.01 1.74 -6.97
CA PRO A 14 -14.39 2.09 -5.70
C PRO A 14 -14.37 0.95 -4.67
N GLY A 15 -15.47 0.22 -4.53
CA GLY A 15 -15.55 -0.92 -3.61
C GLY A 15 -14.52 -2.00 -3.91
N ARG A 16 -14.26 -2.30 -5.18
CA ARG A 16 -13.24 -3.28 -5.60
C ARG A 16 -11.82 -2.81 -5.34
N VAL A 17 -11.58 -1.50 -5.51
CA VAL A 17 -10.28 -0.89 -5.17
C VAL A 17 -10.01 -1.02 -3.68
N LEU A 18 -11.00 -0.71 -2.84
CA LEU A 18 -10.87 -0.80 -1.39
C LEU A 18 -10.73 -2.26 -0.91
N GLU A 19 -11.53 -3.19 -1.46
CA GLU A 19 -11.40 -4.62 -1.16
C GLU A 19 -9.98 -5.13 -1.41
N ALA A 20 -9.37 -4.78 -2.54
CA ALA A 20 -7.99 -5.15 -2.83
C ALA A 20 -6.99 -4.59 -1.81
N ALA A 21 -7.24 -3.41 -1.26
CA ALA A 21 -6.36 -2.78 -0.28
C ALA A 21 -6.38 -3.46 1.10
N TYR A 22 -7.45 -4.20 1.44
CA TYR A 22 -7.53 -4.99 2.67
C TYR A 22 -7.65 -6.51 2.42
N ASP A 23 -7.40 -6.97 1.20
CA ASP A 23 -7.24 -8.40 0.91
C ASP A 23 -5.81 -8.83 1.27
N PHE A 24 -5.68 -9.60 2.34
CA PHE A 24 -4.41 -10.15 2.82
C PHE A 24 -4.21 -11.61 2.42
N SER A 25 -4.88 -12.07 1.38
CA SER A 25 -4.63 -13.36 0.73
C SER A 25 -3.39 -13.30 -0.19
N GLU A 26 -3.06 -14.44 -0.83
CA GLU A 26 -1.97 -14.50 -1.82
C GLU A 26 -2.17 -13.54 -3.00
N ARG A 27 -3.42 -13.14 -3.30
CA ARG A 27 -3.76 -12.15 -4.35
C ARG A 27 -3.15 -10.76 -4.08
N ARG A 28 -2.79 -10.48 -2.83
CA ARG A 28 -2.17 -9.20 -2.48
C ARG A 28 -0.89 -8.93 -3.26
N ALA A 29 -0.05 -9.94 -3.47
CA ALA A 29 1.17 -9.80 -4.26
C ALA A 29 0.90 -9.63 -5.77
N GLU A 30 -0.27 -10.04 -6.26
CA GLU A 30 -0.66 -9.78 -7.64
C GLU A 30 -1.03 -8.31 -7.87
N VAL A 31 -1.56 -7.64 -6.87
CA VAL A 31 -1.98 -6.23 -6.94
C VAL A 31 -0.83 -5.30 -6.52
N PHE A 32 -0.21 -5.57 -5.39
CA PHE A 32 0.82 -4.71 -4.79
C PHE A 32 2.23 -5.28 -5.06
N PRO A 33 2.96 -4.75 -6.07
CA PRO A 33 4.23 -5.34 -6.52
C PRO A 33 5.37 -5.26 -5.50
N ALA A 34 5.23 -4.43 -4.46
CA ALA A 34 6.20 -4.35 -3.38
C ALA A 34 5.99 -5.41 -2.28
N VAL A 35 4.87 -6.13 -2.30
CA VAL A 35 4.55 -7.15 -1.30
C VAL A 35 5.09 -8.50 -1.74
N SER A 36 5.86 -9.15 -0.87
CA SER A 36 6.27 -10.54 -1.03
C SER A 36 5.48 -11.42 -0.06
N ILE A 37 4.78 -12.42 -0.59
CA ILE A 37 4.00 -13.37 0.22
C ILE A 37 4.87 -14.10 1.24
N ASP A 38 6.10 -14.45 0.88
CA ASP A 38 7.07 -15.11 1.78
C ASP A 38 7.46 -14.22 2.99
N HIS A 39 7.20 -12.93 2.90
CA HIS A 39 7.49 -11.94 3.95
C HIS A 39 6.23 -11.27 4.49
N MET A 40 5.06 -11.87 4.28
CA MET A 40 3.79 -11.38 4.80
C MET A 40 3.29 -12.28 5.93
N THR A 41 2.88 -11.67 7.04
CA THR A 41 2.27 -12.36 8.17
C THR A 41 1.07 -11.59 8.67
N VAL A 42 -0.10 -12.22 8.66
CA VAL A 42 -1.31 -11.68 9.28
C VAL A 42 -1.34 -12.11 10.74
N HIS A 43 -1.18 -11.15 11.66
CA HIS A 43 -1.18 -11.41 13.11
C HIS A 43 -2.60 -11.42 13.70
N ALA A 44 -3.47 -10.55 13.17
CA ALA A 44 -4.88 -10.47 13.56
C ALA A 44 -5.71 -9.93 12.38
N LEU A 45 -6.94 -10.40 12.28
CA LEU A 45 -7.91 -9.97 11.29
C LEU A 45 -9.28 -9.83 11.97
N ALA A 46 -9.90 -8.68 11.83
CA ALA A 46 -11.24 -8.36 12.30
C ALA A 46 -12.09 -7.79 11.16
N ASP A 47 -13.36 -7.46 11.42
CA ASP A 47 -14.31 -7.02 10.39
C ASP A 47 -13.85 -5.76 9.64
N THR A 48 -13.19 -4.83 10.33
CA THR A 48 -12.77 -3.53 9.76
C THR A 48 -11.32 -3.17 10.07
N SER A 49 -10.51 -4.14 10.53
CA SER A 49 -9.11 -3.91 10.87
C SER A 49 -8.26 -5.16 10.76
N ALA A 50 -6.96 -4.97 10.59
CA ALA A 50 -5.98 -6.06 10.62
C ALA A 50 -4.65 -5.57 11.20
N ASP A 51 -3.87 -6.51 11.70
CA ASP A 51 -2.48 -6.33 12.12
C ASP A 51 -1.61 -7.23 11.22
N VAL A 52 -0.81 -6.63 10.36
CA VAL A 52 -0.09 -7.35 9.31
C VAL A 52 1.35 -6.86 9.21
N THR A 53 2.29 -7.81 9.13
CA THR A 53 3.68 -7.53 8.74
C THR A 53 3.82 -7.80 7.25
N GLU A 54 4.38 -6.85 6.53
CA GLU A 54 4.70 -6.96 5.11
C GLU A 54 6.16 -6.64 4.86
N GLY A 55 6.81 -7.41 4.01
CA GLY A 55 8.20 -7.23 3.65
C GLY A 55 8.41 -7.15 2.15
N THR A 56 9.39 -6.34 1.76
CA THR A 56 9.85 -6.18 0.37
C THR A 56 11.31 -6.62 0.30
N ALA A 57 11.63 -7.56 -0.58
CA ALA A 57 13.01 -7.90 -0.88
C ALA A 57 13.66 -6.73 -1.65
N ALA A 58 14.62 -6.09 -1.05
CA ALA A 58 15.36 -4.96 -1.65
C ALA A 58 16.84 -5.28 -1.61
N GLY A 59 17.49 -5.51 -2.72
CA GLY A 59 18.89 -5.86 -2.96
C GLY A 59 19.91 -5.99 -1.79
N ILE A 60 19.72 -5.21 -0.73
CA ILE A 60 20.50 -5.22 0.52
C ILE A 60 19.75 -5.88 1.70
N GLY A 61 18.81 -6.79 1.41
CA GLY A 61 18.01 -7.51 2.39
C GLY A 61 16.52 -7.15 2.34
N VAL A 62 15.75 -7.61 3.32
CA VAL A 62 14.32 -7.35 3.40
C VAL A 62 14.04 -6.09 4.21
N ASN A 63 13.32 -5.16 3.61
CA ASN A 63 12.66 -4.06 4.31
C ASN A 63 11.29 -4.54 4.74
N TRP A 64 10.94 -4.38 6.00
CA TRP A 64 9.64 -4.80 6.50
C TRP A 64 9.01 -3.73 7.37
N GLU A 65 7.67 -3.73 7.38
CA GLU A 65 6.85 -2.92 8.27
C GLU A 65 5.69 -3.75 8.81
N ARG A 66 5.36 -3.57 10.08
CA ARG A 66 4.14 -4.08 10.68
C ARG A 66 3.16 -2.93 10.82
N CYS A 67 2.00 -3.09 10.23
CA CYS A 67 0.99 -2.07 10.15
C CYS A 67 -0.31 -2.51 10.82
N ARG A 68 -0.97 -1.57 11.47
CA ARG A 68 -2.37 -1.68 11.84
C ARG A 68 -3.20 -1.06 10.72
N TYR A 69 -3.95 -1.91 10.03
CA TYR A 69 -4.89 -1.54 9.00
C TYR A 69 -6.25 -1.21 9.58
N ASN A 70 -6.95 -0.24 8.98
CA ASN A 70 -8.33 0.11 9.31
C ASN A 70 -9.08 0.52 8.04
N TRP A 71 -10.27 -0.04 7.85
CA TRP A 71 -11.21 0.27 6.76
C TRP A 71 -12.64 0.48 7.26
N SER A 72 -12.78 1.04 8.46
CA SER A 72 -14.08 1.45 9.01
C SER A 72 -14.70 2.65 8.29
N GLN A 73 -13.90 3.40 7.55
CA GLN A 73 -14.37 4.46 6.67
C GLN A 73 -14.84 3.88 5.33
N PRO A 74 -15.97 4.35 4.76
CA PRO A 74 -16.55 3.74 3.56
C PRO A 74 -15.75 3.99 2.29
N ASP A 75 -14.85 4.96 2.26
CA ASP A 75 -14.10 5.40 1.09
C ASP A 75 -12.58 5.31 1.25
N ALA A 76 -12.08 4.77 2.37
CA ALA A 76 -10.65 4.74 2.65
C ALA A 76 -10.19 3.50 3.43
N VAL A 77 -8.97 3.06 3.12
CA VAL A 77 -8.17 2.13 3.90
C VAL A 77 -6.94 2.85 4.40
N THR A 78 -6.68 2.79 5.69
CA THR A 78 -5.50 3.38 6.32
C THR A 78 -4.62 2.31 6.93
N ALA A 79 -3.31 2.52 6.90
CA ALA A 79 -2.34 1.65 7.56
C ALA A 79 -1.35 2.51 8.35
N THR A 80 -1.25 2.23 9.64
CA THR A 80 -0.33 2.92 10.56
C THR A 80 0.80 1.98 10.93
N VAL A 81 2.03 2.40 10.71
CA VAL A 81 3.22 1.61 11.07
C VAL A 81 3.35 1.55 12.59
N ILE A 82 3.40 0.35 13.12
CA ILE A 82 3.56 0.07 14.56
C ILE A 82 4.90 -0.60 14.89
N ASP A 83 5.58 -1.16 13.88
CA ASP A 83 6.95 -1.68 13.97
C ASP A 83 7.58 -1.71 12.57
N SER A 84 8.90 -1.54 12.46
CA SER A 84 9.62 -1.57 11.18
C SER A 84 11.14 -1.58 11.39
N ASN A 85 11.86 -2.14 10.42
CA ASN A 85 13.32 -2.01 10.38
C ASN A 85 13.82 -0.79 9.59
N VAL A 86 12.93 0.01 9.00
CA VAL A 86 13.27 1.18 8.18
C VAL A 86 12.55 2.43 8.66
N TYR A 87 11.25 2.34 8.89
CA TYR A 87 10.41 3.48 9.24
C TYR A 87 10.40 3.73 10.74
N ALA A 88 10.30 5.01 11.11
CA ALA A 88 10.06 5.39 12.50
C ALA A 88 8.56 5.31 12.82
N PHE A 89 8.25 4.94 14.04
CA PHE A 89 6.91 4.84 14.58
C PHE A 89 6.89 5.38 16.03
N PRO A 90 5.81 6.05 16.46
CA PRO A 90 4.69 6.47 15.62
C PRO A 90 5.09 7.54 14.60
N GLY A 91 4.32 7.66 13.52
CA GLY A 91 4.42 8.75 12.57
C GLY A 91 4.65 8.36 11.12
N SER A 92 4.70 7.05 10.81
CA SER A 92 4.65 6.57 9.43
C SER A 92 3.31 5.89 9.17
N SER A 93 2.71 6.21 8.02
CA SER A 93 1.42 5.67 7.60
C SER A 93 1.28 5.66 6.10
N TRP A 94 0.29 4.95 5.58
CA TRP A 94 -0.22 5.14 4.24
C TRP A 94 -1.76 5.08 4.24
N GLN A 95 -2.34 5.70 3.23
CA GLN A 95 -3.77 5.68 3.01
C GLN A 95 -4.06 5.47 1.54
N LEU A 96 -5.09 4.68 1.25
CA LEU A 96 -5.71 4.56 -0.05
C LEU A 96 -7.16 5.02 0.08
N ARG A 97 -7.55 5.98 -0.72
CA ARG A 97 -8.92 6.47 -0.82
C ARG A 97 -9.41 6.25 -2.24
N ALA A 98 -10.64 5.77 -2.38
CA ALA A 98 -11.27 5.57 -3.68
C ALA A 98 -12.67 6.14 -3.68
N VAL A 99 -12.96 7.01 -4.66
CA VAL A 99 -14.27 7.64 -4.84
C VAL A 99 -14.76 7.44 -6.27
N PRO A 100 -16.08 7.37 -6.49
CA PRO A 100 -16.63 7.25 -7.84
C PRO A 100 -16.16 8.38 -8.77
N SER A 101 -15.76 8.03 -9.98
CA SER A 101 -15.40 8.97 -11.02
C SER A 101 -15.70 8.36 -12.40
N GLY A 102 -16.65 8.93 -13.12
CA GLY A 102 -17.13 8.33 -14.36
C GLY A 102 -17.69 6.92 -14.12
N GLU A 103 -17.25 5.96 -14.92
CA GLU A 103 -17.62 4.54 -14.78
C GLU A 103 -16.69 3.75 -13.83
N GLY A 104 -15.67 4.40 -13.30
CA GLY A 104 -14.67 3.79 -12.42
C GLY A 104 -14.45 4.61 -11.16
N SER A 105 -13.19 4.82 -10.81
CA SER A 105 -12.77 5.51 -9.59
C SER A 105 -11.67 6.52 -9.83
N GLU A 106 -11.68 7.58 -9.04
CA GLU A 106 -10.49 8.34 -8.70
C GLU A 106 -9.88 7.76 -7.43
N VAL A 107 -8.61 7.39 -7.48
CA VAL A 107 -7.88 6.78 -6.39
C VAL A 107 -6.77 7.71 -5.94
N GLU A 108 -6.76 8.01 -4.66
CA GLU A 108 -5.71 8.77 -4.01
C GLU A 108 -4.92 7.85 -3.10
N MET A 109 -3.60 7.82 -3.28
CA MET A 109 -2.68 7.12 -2.39
C MET A 109 -1.76 8.15 -1.74
N THR A 110 -1.69 8.11 -0.42
CA THR A 110 -0.84 9.01 0.38
C THR A 110 0.08 8.21 1.27
N TRP A 111 1.36 8.50 1.22
CA TRP A 111 2.37 7.94 2.11
C TRP A 111 2.98 9.04 2.95
N GLU A 112 2.88 8.90 4.26
CA GLU A 112 3.60 9.71 5.23
C GLU A 112 4.72 8.84 5.79
N ARG A 113 5.98 9.20 5.52
CA ARG A 113 7.12 8.38 5.88
C ARG A 113 8.10 9.15 6.75
N LYS A 114 8.36 8.62 7.93
CA LYS A 114 9.44 9.05 8.81
C LYS A 114 10.44 7.92 8.90
N PHE A 115 11.71 8.22 8.76
CA PHE A 115 12.76 7.21 8.72
C PHE A 115 13.52 7.15 10.04
N GLN A 116 13.95 5.95 10.44
CA GLN A 116 14.77 5.78 11.63
C GLN A 116 16.12 6.48 11.47
N ARG A 117 16.65 7.04 12.57
CA ARG A 117 17.98 7.67 12.61
C ARG A 117 19.08 6.59 12.74
N ARG A 118 19.08 5.64 11.83
CA ARG A 118 20.09 4.58 11.68
C ARG A 118 20.58 4.57 10.24
N PRO A 119 21.76 4.04 9.92
CA PRO A 119 22.31 4.09 8.55
C PRO A 119 21.33 3.64 7.47
N ARG A 120 20.60 2.54 7.72
CA ARG A 120 19.57 2.03 6.80
C ARG A 120 18.41 3.00 6.61
N GLY A 121 17.88 3.55 7.70
CA GLY A 121 16.80 4.52 7.64
C GLY A 121 17.22 5.84 6.99
N MET A 122 18.43 6.29 7.26
CA MET A 122 19.00 7.51 6.64
C MET A 122 19.17 7.33 5.12
N PHE A 123 19.67 6.18 4.67
CA PHE A 123 19.81 5.85 3.25
C PHE A 123 18.45 5.89 2.54
N TRP A 124 17.45 5.16 3.07
CA TRP A 124 16.12 5.13 2.50
C TRP A 124 15.40 6.48 2.60
N GLY A 125 15.62 7.23 3.67
CA GLY A 125 15.07 8.58 3.84
C GLY A 125 15.59 9.56 2.78
N THR A 126 16.88 9.51 2.48
CA THR A 126 17.48 10.32 1.42
C THR A 126 16.94 9.92 0.04
N LEU A 127 16.87 8.63 -0.24
CA LEU A 127 16.30 8.12 -1.48
C LEU A 127 14.83 8.53 -1.65
N PHE A 128 14.04 8.42 -0.60
CA PHE A 128 12.64 8.86 -0.59
C PHE A 128 12.51 10.37 -0.84
N ALA A 129 13.36 11.19 -0.23
CA ALA A 129 13.33 12.64 -0.43
C ALA A 129 13.65 13.04 -1.88
N LEU A 130 14.57 12.33 -2.53
CA LEU A 130 15.00 12.62 -3.91
C LEU A 130 14.09 12.02 -4.98
N LEU A 131 13.67 10.78 -4.78
CA LEU A 131 13.00 9.95 -5.79
C LEU A 131 11.60 9.46 -5.38
N GLY A 132 11.10 9.88 -4.21
CA GLY A 132 9.82 9.39 -3.69
C GLY A 132 8.65 9.61 -4.66
N LYS A 133 8.49 10.83 -5.18
CA LYS A 133 7.38 11.14 -6.11
C LYS A 133 7.38 10.25 -7.37
N PRO A 134 8.46 10.14 -8.15
CA PRO A 134 8.46 9.29 -9.33
C PRO A 134 8.32 7.80 -9.00
N ILE A 135 8.95 7.32 -7.92
CA ILE A 135 8.88 5.91 -7.51
C ILE A 135 7.44 5.56 -7.08
N PHE A 136 6.85 6.33 -6.19
CA PHE A 136 5.49 6.07 -5.71
C PHE A 136 4.42 6.37 -6.77
N GLY A 137 4.69 7.33 -7.67
CA GLY A 137 3.84 7.57 -8.84
C GLY A 137 3.79 6.38 -9.79
N LYS A 138 4.94 5.77 -10.08
CA LYS A 138 5.01 4.53 -10.85
C LYS A 138 4.35 3.37 -10.11
N TYR A 139 4.64 3.22 -8.83
CA TYR A 139 4.03 2.18 -7.98
C TYR A 139 2.50 2.24 -7.99
N ALA A 140 1.92 3.43 -7.79
CA ALA A 140 0.47 3.61 -7.83
C ALA A 140 -0.13 3.21 -9.19
N LYS A 141 0.52 3.57 -10.30
CA LYS A 141 0.09 3.16 -11.65
C LYS A 141 0.16 1.65 -11.83
N ASP A 142 1.24 1.01 -11.37
CA ASP A 142 1.40 -0.45 -11.45
C ASP A 142 0.32 -1.16 -10.62
N VAL A 143 0.02 -0.68 -9.42
CA VAL A 143 -1.07 -1.21 -8.57
C VAL A 143 -2.42 -1.14 -9.30
N LEU A 144 -2.77 0.00 -9.86
CA LEU A 144 -4.05 0.17 -10.56
C LEU A 144 -4.11 -0.67 -11.84
N ALA A 145 -3.03 -0.77 -12.61
CA ALA A 145 -2.96 -1.61 -13.80
C ALA A 145 -3.12 -3.11 -13.46
N ASN A 146 -2.47 -3.57 -12.38
CA ASN A 146 -2.60 -4.93 -11.89
C ASN A 146 -4.04 -5.22 -11.44
N LEU A 147 -4.65 -4.29 -10.73
CA LEU A 147 -6.03 -4.39 -10.26
C LEU A 147 -7.02 -4.45 -11.43
N GLU A 148 -6.83 -3.65 -12.47
CA GLU A 148 -7.66 -3.69 -13.68
C GLU A 148 -7.54 -5.04 -14.40
N GLN A 149 -6.34 -5.62 -14.46
CA GLN A 149 -6.14 -6.94 -15.04
C GLN A 149 -6.83 -8.04 -14.22
N LEU A 150 -6.74 -7.95 -12.90
CA LEU A 150 -7.36 -8.89 -11.98
C LEU A 150 -8.89 -8.84 -12.09
N ASP A 151 -9.45 -7.63 -12.09
CA ASP A 151 -10.89 -7.41 -12.22
C ASP A 151 -11.44 -7.94 -13.55
N ARG A 152 -10.72 -7.75 -14.66
CA ARG A 152 -11.07 -8.33 -15.96
C ARG A 152 -11.06 -9.86 -15.95
N ARG A 153 -10.08 -10.47 -15.28
CA ARG A 153 -10.00 -11.94 -15.15
C ARG A 153 -11.19 -12.48 -14.35
N ASP A 154 -11.52 -11.83 -13.25
CA ASP A 154 -12.65 -12.23 -12.38
C ASP A 154 -13.99 -12.14 -13.12
N VAL A 155 -14.22 -11.10 -13.91
CA VAL A 155 -15.43 -10.94 -14.74
C VAL A 155 -15.50 -12.00 -15.84
N THR A 156 -14.38 -12.38 -16.47
CA THR A 156 -14.35 -13.38 -17.55
C THR A 156 -14.53 -14.80 -17.01
N SER A 157 -14.19 -15.06 -15.75
CA SER A 157 -14.28 -16.37 -15.09
C SER A 157 -15.64 -16.63 -14.41
N ALA A 158 -16.50 -15.62 -14.37
CA ALA A 158 -17.82 -15.68 -13.72
C ALA A 158 -18.93 -16.25 -14.65
#